data_bc1b8d21c9bef21f152989ea600f774a
#
_entry.id   bc1b8d21c9bef21f152989ea600f774a
#
_cell.length_a   1.000
_cell.length_b   1.000
_cell.length_c   1.000
_cell.angle_alpha   90.00
_cell.angle_beta   90.00
_cell.angle_gamma   90.00
#
_symmetry.space_group_name_H-M   'P 1'
#
loop_
_entity.id
_entity.type
_entity.pdbx_description
1 polymer ?
#
loop_
_entity_poly.entity_id
_entity_poly.type
_entity_poly.pdbx_seq_one_letter_code
_entity_poly.pdbx_strand_id
1 'polypeptide(L)'
;MTKLSIELSENNVGCYVKTNLKNITHEEIQEIKKLLNKHSVLFFKEQHLNPQEYIRFASNFGKPAEYPMLKPHKDFKDIYVIERKKSDKGIGFGIGAHTDSSYMNNPPRFTFLQAIQVPGEGKGNTLFYNQFLAYEALPNEIKNKIENLEGVFSSQGKIARTRVQREVEHGTNNTKEIRSEHKLVQSIDDRKAIYCSPGHIVGIANQNSDQKKLIDFLTSHQTKKDFSFSFAWKKGDIAVWSNKSMLHAATIYNGDRKMFRITVQ
;
A
#
# COMPACT_ATOMS: atom_id res chain seq x y z
N MET A 1 2.89 -23.86 -20.13
CA MET A 1 2.84 -22.67 -19.24
C MET A 1 3.34 -23.09 -17.87
N THR A 2 4.49 -22.59 -17.45
CA THR A 2 5.05 -22.88 -16.12
C THR A 2 4.23 -22.14 -15.10
N LYS A 3 3.39 -22.82 -14.34
CA LYS A 3 2.57 -22.22 -13.29
C LYS A 3 3.47 -21.93 -12.09
N LEU A 4 3.53 -20.67 -11.65
CA LEU A 4 4.26 -20.27 -10.46
C LEU A 4 3.73 -21.01 -9.22
N SER A 5 4.66 -21.48 -8.37
CA SER A 5 4.29 -22.06 -7.08
C SER A 5 3.92 -20.95 -6.11
N ILE A 6 2.70 -21.04 -5.57
CA ILE A 6 2.18 -20.07 -4.59
C ILE A 6 1.79 -20.79 -3.30
N GLU A 7 1.87 -20.02 -2.19
CA GLU A 7 1.39 -20.42 -0.87
C GLU A 7 0.57 -19.27 -0.30
N LEU A 8 -0.69 -19.53 0.07
CA LEU A 8 -1.55 -18.51 0.65
C LEU A 8 -1.03 -18.07 2.02
N SER A 9 -1.10 -16.77 2.28
CA SER A 9 -0.85 -16.26 3.63
C SER A 9 -2.02 -16.55 4.55
N GLU A 10 -1.81 -16.36 5.85
CA GLU A 10 -2.87 -16.43 6.86
C GLU A 10 -4.05 -15.53 6.49
N ASN A 11 -5.27 -15.96 6.76
CA ASN A 11 -6.54 -15.31 6.41
C ASN A 11 -6.73 -15.04 4.90
N ASN A 12 -5.96 -15.68 4.02
CA ASN A 12 -5.99 -15.49 2.57
C ASN A 12 -5.72 -14.02 2.15
N VAL A 13 -4.96 -13.29 2.94
CA VAL A 13 -4.56 -11.90 2.64
C VAL A 13 -3.28 -11.89 1.84
N GLY A 14 -3.39 -12.21 0.55
CA GLY A 14 -2.24 -12.32 -0.35
C GLY A 14 -1.61 -13.71 -0.38
N CYS A 15 -0.50 -13.84 -1.09
CA CYS A 15 0.23 -15.10 -1.18
C CYS A 15 1.74 -14.89 -1.35
N TYR A 16 2.50 -15.89 -0.92
CA TYR A 16 3.91 -16.03 -1.24
C TYR A 16 4.06 -16.60 -2.64
N VAL A 17 4.99 -16.06 -3.42
CA VAL A 17 5.31 -16.53 -4.77
C VAL A 17 6.75 -17.01 -4.78
N LYS A 18 6.94 -18.27 -5.14
CA LYS A 18 8.27 -18.90 -5.23
C LYS A 18 8.82 -18.72 -6.64
N THR A 19 9.67 -17.73 -6.84
CA THR A 19 10.40 -17.46 -8.07
C THR A 19 11.66 -16.64 -7.80
N ASN A 20 12.56 -16.57 -8.77
CA ASN A 20 13.74 -15.70 -8.72
C ASN A 20 13.51 -14.47 -9.61
N LEU A 21 13.28 -13.32 -8.98
CA LEU A 21 12.98 -12.07 -9.69
C LEU A 21 14.14 -11.49 -10.50
N LYS A 22 15.40 -11.93 -10.26
CA LYS A 22 16.56 -11.51 -11.08
C LYS A 22 16.46 -12.00 -12.52
N ASN A 23 15.95 -13.24 -12.70
CA ASN A 23 15.88 -13.93 -13.98
C ASN A 23 14.44 -14.19 -14.41
N ILE A 24 13.51 -13.38 -13.95
CA ILE A 24 12.08 -13.57 -14.21
C ILE A 24 11.77 -13.45 -15.71
N THR A 25 10.97 -14.39 -16.23
CA THR A 25 10.55 -14.41 -17.62
C THR A 25 9.31 -13.52 -17.87
N HIS A 26 9.04 -13.25 -19.14
CA HIS A 26 7.84 -12.49 -19.52
C HIS A 26 6.54 -13.22 -19.11
N GLU A 27 6.50 -14.54 -19.28
CA GLU A 27 5.37 -15.38 -18.91
C GLU A 27 5.10 -15.35 -17.41
N GLU A 28 6.14 -15.41 -16.59
CA GLU A 28 6.04 -15.30 -15.14
C GLU A 28 5.55 -13.90 -14.72
N ILE A 29 5.98 -12.83 -15.38
CA ILE A 29 5.46 -11.47 -15.17
C ILE A 29 3.95 -11.41 -15.44
N GLN A 30 3.46 -12.00 -16.54
CA GLN A 30 2.02 -12.03 -16.83
C GLN A 30 1.25 -12.84 -15.77
N GLU A 31 1.82 -13.92 -15.27
CA GLU A 31 1.20 -14.69 -14.19
C GLU A 31 1.17 -13.89 -12.87
N ILE A 32 2.26 -13.20 -12.50
CA ILE A 32 2.31 -12.31 -11.33
C ILE A 32 1.25 -11.22 -11.42
N LYS A 33 1.01 -10.61 -12.60
CA LYS A 33 -0.05 -9.62 -12.79
C LYS A 33 -1.44 -10.21 -12.49
N LYS A 34 -1.72 -11.43 -12.96
CA LYS A 34 -2.98 -12.14 -12.66
C LYS A 34 -3.10 -12.44 -11.16
N LEU A 35 -2.01 -12.89 -10.54
CA LEU A 35 -1.99 -13.16 -9.11
C LEU A 35 -2.20 -11.87 -8.28
N LEU A 36 -1.65 -10.72 -8.69
CA LEU A 36 -1.89 -9.43 -8.04
C LEU A 36 -3.37 -9.02 -8.11
N ASN A 37 -4.02 -9.16 -9.25
CA ASN A 37 -5.45 -8.88 -9.38
C ASN A 37 -6.27 -9.79 -8.45
N LYS A 38 -5.90 -11.07 -8.35
CA LYS A 38 -6.62 -12.07 -7.55
C LYS A 38 -6.40 -11.91 -6.05
N HIS A 39 -5.15 -11.69 -5.63
CA HIS A 39 -4.75 -11.77 -4.21
C HIS A 39 -4.42 -10.40 -3.59
N SER A 40 -4.37 -9.34 -4.39
CA SER A 40 -4.10 -7.95 -3.98
C SER A 40 -2.69 -7.66 -3.45
N VAL A 41 -2.02 -8.62 -2.82
CA VAL A 41 -0.62 -8.51 -2.39
C VAL A 41 0.13 -9.82 -2.60
N LEU A 42 1.37 -9.70 -3.07
CA LEU A 42 2.29 -10.83 -3.29
C LEU A 42 3.57 -10.61 -2.50
N PHE A 43 4.08 -11.68 -1.91
CA PHE A 43 5.31 -11.70 -1.12
C PHE A 43 6.37 -12.56 -1.78
N PHE A 44 7.56 -12.00 -1.97
CA PHE A 44 8.73 -12.66 -2.54
C PHE A 44 9.83 -12.65 -1.49
N LYS A 45 10.22 -13.82 -1.01
CA LYS A 45 11.24 -13.95 0.05
C LYS A 45 12.65 -13.91 -0.53
N GLU A 46 13.57 -13.27 0.19
CA GLU A 46 15.03 -13.34 0.01
C GLU A 46 15.52 -13.03 -1.41
N GLN A 47 14.91 -12.07 -2.11
CA GLN A 47 15.22 -11.76 -3.51
C GLN A 47 16.54 -10.99 -3.68
N HIS A 48 16.92 -10.14 -2.74
CA HIS A 48 18.17 -9.37 -2.72
C HIS A 48 18.49 -8.67 -4.05
N LEU A 49 17.49 -8.01 -4.67
CA LEU A 49 17.68 -7.28 -5.91
C LEU A 49 18.56 -6.04 -5.68
N ASN A 50 19.52 -5.79 -6.59
CA ASN A 50 20.16 -4.49 -6.63
C ASN A 50 19.19 -3.41 -7.17
N PRO A 51 19.51 -2.10 -7.07
CA PRO A 51 18.60 -1.04 -7.49
C PRO A 51 18.16 -1.15 -8.96
N GLN A 52 19.05 -1.49 -9.88
CA GLN A 52 18.75 -1.64 -11.31
C GLN A 52 17.82 -2.83 -11.56
N GLU A 53 18.09 -3.99 -10.92
CA GLU A 53 17.23 -5.18 -10.99
C GLU A 53 15.84 -4.88 -10.44
N TYR A 54 15.77 -4.11 -9.34
CA TYR A 54 14.50 -3.74 -8.70
C TYR A 54 13.66 -2.81 -9.58
N ILE A 55 14.28 -1.78 -10.20
CA ILE A 55 13.61 -0.90 -11.16
C ILE A 55 13.14 -1.70 -12.37
N ARG A 56 14.01 -2.56 -12.95
CA ARG A 56 13.65 -3.41 -14.08
C ARG A 56 12.43 -4.29 -13.77
N PHE A 57 12.40 -4.92 -12.60
CA PHE A 57 11.25 -5.73 -12.18
C PHE A 57 9.97 -4.88 -12.09
N ALA A 58 10.00 -3.76 -11.36
CA ALA A 58 8.83 -2.89 -11.17
C ALA A 58 8.30 -2.29 -12.50
N SER A 59 9.20 -1.94 -13.43
CA SER A 59 8.84 -1.35 -14.73
C SER A 59 8.03 -2.28 -15.65
N ASN A 60 8.02 -3.60 -15.38
CA ASN A 60 7.13 -4.52 -16.11
C ASN A 60 5.64 -4.30 -15.79
N PHE A 61 5.31 -3.58 -14.70
CA PHE A 61 3.94 -3.39 -14.21
C PHE A 61 3.36 -2.02 -14.57
N GLY A 62 4.17 -1.12 -15.05
CA GLY A 62 3.77 0.23 -15.45
C GLY A 62 4.94 1.21 -15.37
N LYS A 63 4.68 2.47 -15.69
CA LYS A 63 5.69 3.52 -15.55
C LYS A 63 5.87 3.86 -14.07
N PRO A 64 7.11 4.03 -13.59
CA PRO A 64 7.36 4.57 -12.25
C PRO A 64 6.64 5.90 -12.06
N ALA A 65 5.94 6.04 -10.94
CA ALA A 65 5.19 7.24 -10.59
C ALA A 65 5.98 8.09 -9.60
N GLU A 66 5.93 9.40 -9.78
CA GLU A 66 6.52 10.33 -8.82
C GLU A 66 5.73 10.28 -7.49
N TYR A 67 6.48 10.39 -6.39
CA TYR A 67 5.90 10.49 -5.07
C TYR A 67 6.25 11.85 -4.44
N PRO A 68 5.28 12.78 -4.39
CA PRO A 68 5.57 14.19 -4.04
C PRO A 68 6.02 14.42 -2.60
N MET A 69 5.85 13.42 -1.72
CA MET A 69 6.08 13.54 -0.28
C MET A 69 7.44 13.01 0.20
N LEU A 70 8.26 12.45 -0.69
CA LEU A 70 9.60 11.96 -0.35
C LEU A 70 10.60 12.38 -1.43
N LYS A 71 11.86 12.55 -1.03
CA LYS A 71 12.95 12.70 -1.99
C LYS A 71 13.31 11.33 -2.59
N PRO A 72 13.57 11.27 -3.90
CA PRO A 72 14.05 10.04 -4.52
C PRO A 72 15.48 9.71 -4.04
N HIS A 73 15.90 8.47 -4.28
CA HIS A 73 17.27 8.02 -4.06
C HIS A 73 18.22 8.86 -4.91
N LYS A 74 19.39 9.22 -4.36
CA LYS A 74 20.36 10.14 -5.00
C LYS A 74 20.79 9.68 -6.40
N ASP A 75 20.93 8.38 -6.64
CA ASP A 75 21.41 7.79 -7.90
C ASP A 75 20.28 7.12 -8.72
N PHE A 76 19.09 6.92 -8.15
CA PHE A 76 17.98 6.18 -8.76
C PHE A 76 16.65 6.90 -8.51
N LYS A 77 16.28 7.79 -9.42
CA LYS A 77 15.11 8.67 -9.30
C LYS A 77 13.78 7.95 -9.10
N ASP A 78 13.67 6.71 -9.56
CA ASP A 78 12.45 5.90 -9.47
C ASP A 78 12.31 5.18 -8.10
N ILE A 79 13.36 5.21 -7.28
CA ILE A 79 13.38 4.61 -5.94
C ILE A 79 13.21 5.70 -4.90
N TYR A 80 12.25 5.53 -4.00
CA TYR A 80 12.08 6.34 -2.80
C TYR A 80 12.57 5.57 -1.58
N VAL A 81 13.40 6.23 -0.75
CA VAL A 81 13.97 5.62 0.44
C VAL A 81 13.09 5.93 1.65
N ILE A 82 12.55 4.88 2.28
CA ILE A 82 11.87 4.98 3.56
C ILE A 82 12.84 4.48 4.62
N GLU A 83 13.43 5.41 5.36
CA GLU A 83 14.43 5.10 6.37
C GLU A 83 13.98 5.62 7.73
N ARG A 84 14.25 4.84 8.77
CA ARG A 84 14.16 5.22 10.18
C ARG A 84 15.40 4.70 10.88
N LYS A 85 16.04 5.57 11.65
CA LYS A 85 17.16 5.24 12.54
C LYS A 85 16.65 5.00 13.95
N LYS A 86 17.37 4.22 14.72
CA LYS A 86 17.09 3.99 16.15
C LYS A 86 17.05 5.29 16.96
N SER A 87 17.81 6.29 16.53
CA SER A 87 17.88 7.63 17.16
C SER A 87 16.67 8.52 16.84
N ASP A 88 15.89 8.19 15.81
CA ASP A 88 14.78 9.03 15.36
C ASP A 88 13.66 9.03 16.39
N LYS A 89 13.18 10.23 16.71
CA LYS A 89 12.05 10.44 17.63
C LYS A 89 10.73 10.44 16.84
N GLY A 90 9.62 10.29 17.58
CA GLY A 90 8.27 10.40 17.00
C GLY A 90 7.77 9.16 16.28
N ILE A 91 6.71 9.34 15.50
CA ILE A 91 5.96 8.27 14.83
C ILE A 91 6.61 7.94 13.48
N GLY A 92 6.85 6.66 13.21
CA GLY A 92 7.41 6.19 11.94
C GLY A 92 6.51 6.46 10.74
N PHE A 93 7.09 6.40 9.54
CA PHE A 93 6.35 6.55 8.28
C PHE A 93 5.37 5.40 8.05
N GLY A 94 4.15 5.74 7.57
CA GLY A 94 3.14 4.74 7.22
C GLY A 94 2.45 4.08 8.41
N ILE A 95 2.57 4.63 9.62
CA ILE A 95 1.79 4.19 10.78
C ILE A 95 0.34 4.65 10.58
N GLY A 96 -0.59 3.71 10.68
CA GLY A 96 -2.01 3.92 10.36
C GLY A 96 -2.40 3.36 8.98
N ALA A 97 -3.52 2.67 8.93
CA ALA A 97 -4.00 2.03 7.71
C ALA A 97 -4.30 3.07 6.61
N HIS A 98 -3.76 2.83 5.42
CA HIS A 98 -3.95 3.70 4.27
C HIS A 98 -3.71 2.95 2.95
N THR A 99 -4.17 3.55 1.88
CA THR A 99 -3.75 3.26 0.52
C THR A 99 -2.84 4.38 0.03
N ASP A 100 -1.85 4.07 -0.79
CA ASP A 100 -0.88 5.05 -1.25
C ASP A 100 -1.52 6.11 -2.16
N SER A 101 -1.23 7.38 -1.84
CA SER A 101 -1.51 8.54 -2.70
C SER A 101 -2.95 8.66 -3.20
N SER A 102 -3.95 8.14 -2.45
CA SER A 102 -5.37 8.25 -2.83
C SER A 102 -5.87 9.69 -2.97
N TYR A 103 -5.12 10.67 -2.53
CA TYR A 103 -5.37 12.11 -2.73
C TYR A 103 -4.96 12.64 -4.11
N MET A 104 -4.34 11.81 -4.97
CA MET A 104 -3.99 12.17 -6.34
C MET A 104 -5.13 11.80 -7.30
N ASN A 105 -5.33 12.58 -8.36
CA ASN A 105 -6.31 12.26 -9.40
C ASN A 105 -6.03 10.90 -10.07
N ASN A 106 -4.74 10.60 -10.26
CA ASN A 106 -4.27 9.32 -10.79
C ASN A 106 -3.34 8.67 -9.76
N PRO A 107 -3.89 7.98 -8.75
CA PRO A 107 -3.07 7.29 -7.76
C PRO A 107 -2.32 6.11 -8.39
N PRO A 108 -1.13 5.76 -7.88
CA PRO A 108 -0.38 4.63 -8.41
C PRO A 108 -1.17 3.33 -8.28
N ARG A 109 -1.11 2.52 -9.33
CA ARG A 109 -1.81 1.23 -9.37
C ARG A 109 -1.18 0.21 -8.43
N PHE A 110 0.15 0.11 -8.47
CA PHE A 110 0.90 -0.83 -7.64
C PHE A 110 2.00 -0.15 -6.86
N THR A 111 2.28 -0.68 -5.68
CA THR A 111 3.43 -0.33 -4.86
C THR A 111 4.31 -1.55 -4.65
N PHE A 112 5.60 -1.35 -4.79
CA PHE A 112 6.69 -2.29 -4.54
C PHE A 112 7.45 -1.81 -3.32
N LEU A 113 7.76 -2.71 -2.39
CA LEU A 113 8.57 -2.41 -1.22
C LEU A 113 9.59 -3.52 -1.01
N GLN A 114 10.88 -3.16 -1.01
CA GLN A 114 11.99 -4.07 -0.78
C GLN A 114 12.67 -3.75 0.55
N ALA A 115 12.92 -4.78 1.36
CA ALA A 115 13.64 -4.65 2.63
C ALA A 115 15.15 -4.60 2.41
N ILE A 116 15.77 -3.46 2.71
CA ILE A 116 17.24 -3.27 2.66
C ILE A 116 17.85 -3.50 4.04
N GLN A 117 17.19 -3.01 5.09
CA GLN A 117 17.54 -3.21 6.49
C GLN A 117 16.27 -3.34 7.32
N VAL A 118 16.26 -4.26 8.27
CA VAL A 118 15.12 -4.51 9.16
C VAL A 118 15.56 -4.41 10.62
N PRO A 119 14.68 -3.98 11.53
CA PRO A 119 15.05 -3.71 12.94
C PRO A 119 15.19 -4.98 13.80
N GLY A 120 15.11 -6.16 13.22
CA GLY A 120 15.11 -7.48 13.85
C GLY A 120 13.83 -8.26 13.57
N GLU A 121 13.85 -9.54 13.93
CA GLU A 121 12.76 -10.46 13.66
C GLU A 121 11.45 -10.01 14.31
N GLY A 122 10.36 -10.04 13.55
CA GLY A 122 9.02 -9.66 14.02
C GLY A 122 8.82 -8.18 14.31
N LYS A 123 9.83 -7.31 14.07
CA LYS A 123 9.74 -5.87 14.28
C LYS A 123 9.63 -5.12 12.97
N GLY A 124 8.85 -4.03 12.96
CA GLY A 124 8.67 -3.22 11.77
C GLY A 124 7.91 -3.94 10.65
N ASN A 125 6.99 -4.82 11.03
CA ASN A 125 6.11 -5.53 10.10
C ASN A 125 5.25 -4.54 9.33
N THR A 126 4.70 -5.01 8.21
CA THR A 126 3.62 -4.32 7.51
C THR A 126 2.33 -5.12 7.65
N LEU A 127 1.30 -4.47 8.19
CA LEU A 127 -0.06 -4.99 8.18
C LEU A 127 -0.68 -4.73 6.81
N PHE A 128 -1.26 -5.74 6.21
CA PHE A 128 -2.03 -5.68 4.98
C PHE A 128 -3.49 -6.01 5.26
N TYR A 129 -4.43 -5.28 4.64
CA TYR A 129 -5.87 -5.49 4.83
C TYR A 129 -6.53 -5.63 3.47
N ASN A 130 -7.05 -6.83 3.18
CA ASN A 130 -7.64 -7.17 1.89
C ASN A 130 -9.04 -6.56 1.75
N GLN A 131 -9.19 -5.64 0.81
CA GLN A 131 -10.41 -4.88 0.63
C GLN A 131 -11.48 -5.63 -0.19
N PHE A 132 -11.13 -6.69 -0.90
CA PHE A 132 -12.11 -7.61 -1.47
C PHE A 132 -12.86 -8.36 -0.37
N LEU A 133 -12.11 -8.98 0.57
CA LEU A 133 -12.70 -9.68 1.70
C LEU A 133 -13.54 -8.75 2.58
N ALA A 134 -13.05 -7.53 2.81
CA ALA A 134 -13.78 -6.53 3.55
C ALA A 134 -15.09 -6.14 2.84
N TYR A 135 -15.09 -5.97 1.50
CA TYR A 135 -16.30 -5.69 0.73
C TYR A 135 -17.28 -6.87 0.76
N GLU A 136 -16.79 -8.07 0.54
CA GLU A 136 -17.62 -9.30 0.55
C GLU A 136 -18.37 -9.46 1.87
N ALA A 137 -17.75 -9.13 3.00
CA ALA A 137 -18.30 -9.21 4.35
C ALA A 137 -19.22 -8.03 4.76
N LEU A 138 -19.39 -7.01 3.90
CA LEU A 138 -20.33 -5.92 4.18
C LEU A 138 -21.80 -6.40 4.14
N PRO A 139 -22.67 -5.87 4.99
CA PRO A 139 -24.12 -6.01 4.83
C PRO A 139 -24.58 -5.45 3.47
N ASN A 140 -25.59 -6.09 2.84
CA ASN A 140 -26.10 -5.67 1.54
C ASN A 140 -26.62 -4.23 1.53
N GLU A 141 -27.22 -3.78 2.62
CA GLU A 141 -27.65 -2.38 2.78
C GLU A 141 -26.48 -1.39 2.61
N ILE A 142 -25.33 -1.71 3.24
CA ILE A 142 -24.13 -0.89 3.14
C ILE A 142 -23.53 -0.96 1.74
N LYS A 143 -23.47 -2.17 1.12
CA LYS A 143 -22.99 -2.33 -0.27
C LYS A 143 -23.79 -1.44 -1.22
N ASN A 144 -25.12 -1.50 -1.15
CA ASN A 144 -26.03 -0.68 -1.97
C ASN A 144 -25.82 0.80 -1.71
N LYS A 145 -25.64 1.19 -0.43
CA LYS A 145 -25.44 2.59 -0.05
C LYS A 145 -24.17 3.19 -0.62
N ILE A 146 -23.05 2.44 -0.64
CA ILE A 146 -21.73 2.95 -1.06
C ILE A 146 -21.44 2.78 -2.56
N GLU A 147 -22.23 2.02 -3.30
CA GLU A 147 -21.94 1.60 -4.68
C GLU A 147 -21.63 2.78 -5.62
N ASN A 148 -22.34 3.88 -5.48
CA ASN A 148 -22.20 5.07 -6.33
C ASN A 148 -21.62 6.28 -5.60
N LEU A 149 -21.18 6.11 -4.34
CA LEU A 149 -20.62 7.21 -3.58
C LEU A 149 -19.14 7.44 -3.96
N GLU A 150 -18.74 8.71 -3.94
CA GLU A 150 -17.37 9.15 -4.12
C GLU A 150 -16.82 9.70 -2.79
N GLY A 151 -15.70 9.17 -2.36
CA GLY A 151 -14.95 9.68 -1.21
C GLY A 151 -14.07 10.85 -1.63
N VAL A 152 -13.95 11.84 -0.77
CA VAL A 152 -13.01 12.96 -0.90
C VAL A 152 -11.75 12.63 -0.12
N PHE A 153 -10.60 12.60 -0.79
CA PHE A 153 -9.31 12.26 -0.20
C PHE A 153 -8.39 13.46 -0.19
N SER A 154 -7.61 13.60 0.89
CA SER A 154 -6.71 14.73 1.09
C SER A 154 -5.32 14.26 1.51
N SER A 155 -4.29 14.91 0.95
CA SER A 155 -2.91 14.73 1.42
C SER A 155 -2.71 15.25 2.86
N GLN A 156 -3.66 16.00 3.40
CA GLN A 156 -3.70 16.47 4.80
C GLN A 156 -4.66 15.65 5.68
N GLY A 157 -5.09 14.46 5.24
CA GLY A 157 -5.85 13.52 6.05
C GLY A 157 -5.11 13.07 7.32
N LYS A 158 -5.71 12.15 8.08
CA LYS A 158 -5.19 11.72 9.41
C LYS A 158 -3.72 11.28 9.39
N ILE A 159 -3.25 10.66 8.30
CA ILE A 159 -1.86 10.20 8.16
C ILE A 159 -0.87 11.37 7.96
N ALA A 160 -1.34 12.56 7.59
CA ALA A 160 -0.50 13.73 7.40
C ALA A 160 0.28 14.13 8.67
N ARG A 161 -0.25 13.81 9.85
CA ARG A 161 0.47 14.05 11.13
C ARG A 161 1.83 13.38 11.17
N THR A 162 1.94 12.18 10.61
CA THR A 162 3.23 11.46 10.52
C THR A 162 4.17 12.12 9.50
N ARG A 163 3.64 12.79 8.50
CA ARG A 163 4.39 13.53 7.48
C ARG A 163 4.89 14.86 8.00
N VAL A 164 4.03 15.68 8.62
CA VAL A 164 4.40 16.99 9.15
C VAL A 164 5.57 16.88 10.11
N GLN A 165 5.57 15.87 10.98
CA GLN A 165 6.67 15.63 11.90
C GLN A 165 7.98 15.33 11.16
N ARG A 166 7.94 14.61 10.03
CA ARG A 166 9.13 14.32 9.20
C ARG A 166 9.56 15.51 8.34
N GLU A 167 8.64 16.34 7.89
CA GLU A 167 8.96 17.59 7.17
C GLU A 167 9.76 18.54 8.05
N VAL A 168 9.42 18.62 9.33
CA VAL A 168 10.20 19.35 10.35
C VAL A 168 11.59 18.72 10.52
N GLU A 169 11.68 17.37 10.55
CA GLU A 169 12.94 16.66 10.73
C GLU A 169 13.85 16.68 9.48
N HIS A 170 13.28 16.73 8.27
CA HIS A 170 14.01 16.56 6.99
C HIS A 170 13.95 17.78 6.05
N GLY A 171 13.29 18.86 6.46
CA GLY A 171 13.27 20.14 5.72
C GLY A 171 12.55 20.09 4.37
N THR A 172 11.54 19.24 4.21
CA THR A 172 10.70 19.19 3.01
C THR A 172 9.41 19.96 3.25
N ASN A 173 9.32 21.20 2.73
CA ASN A 173 8.13 22.07 2.84
C ASN A 173 7.20 21.90 1.65
N ASN A 174 6.46 20.81 1.53
CA ASN A 174 5.32 20.77 0.63
C ASN A 174 4.02 20.85 1.42
N THR A 175 3.60 22.07 1.73
CA THR A 175 2.41 22.37 2.55
C THR A 175 1.13 22.48 1.71
N LYS A 176 1.22 22.52 0.37
CA LYS A 176 0.04 22.63 -0.48
C LYS A 176 -0.78 21.33 -0.40
N GLU A 177 -2.04 21.47 0.00
CA GLU A 177 -2.98 20.37 0.02
C GLU A 177 -3.27 19.88 -1.41
N ILE A 178 -3.23 18.55 -1.60
CA ILE A 178 -3.69 17.87 -2.80
C ILE A 178 -4.97 17.13 -2.44
N ARG A 179 -6.01 17.28 -3.25
CA ARG A 179 -7.30 16.59 -3.08
C ARG A 179 -7.74 15.90 -4.36
N SER A 180 -8.48 14.83 -4.20
CA SER A 180 -9.15 14.11 -5.28
C SER A 180 -10.42 13.42 -4.79
N GLU A 181 -11.27 13.05 -5.74
CA GLU A 181 -12.48 12.27 -5.49
C GLU A 181 -12.38 10.93 -6.23
N HIS A 182 -12.73 9.85 -5.53
CA HIS A 182 -12.73 8.50 -6.09
C HIS A 182 -13.95 7.72 -5.59
N LYS A 183 -14.48 6.83 -6.43
CA LYS A 183 -15.53 5.90 -6.01
C LYS A 183 -15.09 5.10 -4.79
N LEU A 184 -15.98 4.98 -3.79
CA LEU A 184 -15.75 4.19 -2.58
C LEU A 184 -15.71 2.68 -2.88
N VAL A 185 -16.26 2.26 -4.02
CA VAL A 185 -16.19 0.88 -4.51
C VAL A 185 -15.36 0.85 -5.80
N GLN A 186 -14.28 0.07 -5.79
CA GLN A 186 -13.45 -0.18 -6.96
C GLN A 186 -13.77 -1.57 -7.52
N SER A 187 -13.99 -1.66 -8.85
CA SER A 187 -14.09 -2.93 -9.55
C SER A 187 -12.75 -3.32 -10.17
N ILE A 188 -12.33 -4.55 -9.93
CA ILE A 188 -11.11 -5.15 -10.47
C ILE A 188 -11.48 -6.54 -10.95
N ASP A 189 -11.44 -6.74 -12.27
CA ASP A 189 -11.99 -7.91 -12.94
C ASP A 189 -13.48 -8.09 -12.52
N ASP A 190 -13.86 -9.23 -11.98
CA ASP A 190 -15.22 -9.57 -11.50
C ASP A 190 -15.46 -9.28 -10.01
N ARG A 191 -14.46 -8.72 -9.31
CA ARG A 191 -14.53 -8.46 -7.86
C ARG A 191 -14.61 -6.98 -7.52
N LYS A 192 -15.26 -6.69 -6.39
CA LYS A 192 -15.39 -5.34 -5.83
C LYS A 192 -14.58 -5.20 -4.54
N ALA A 193 -13.93 -4.05 -4.36
CA ALA A 193 -13.13 -3.70 -3.19
C ALA A 193 -13.58 -2.37 -2.59
N ILE A 194 -13.47 -2.23 -1.27
CA ILE A 194 -13.68 -0.94 -0.59
C ILE A 194 -12.47 -0.04 -0.87
N TYR A 195 -12.73 1.20 -1.28
CA TYR A 195 -11.71 2.22 -1.46
C TYR A 195 -12.01 3.42 -0.54
N CYS A 196 -11.74 3.23 0.75
CA CYS A 196 -12.01 4.23 1.79
C CYS A 196 -10.78 4.35 2.72
N SER A 197 -9.68 4.92 2.18
CA SER A 197 -8.39 5.02 2.87
C SER A 197 -8.50 5.78 4.20
N PRO A 198 -8.38 5.12 5.38
CA PRO A 198 -8.55 5.79 6.69
C PRO A 198 -7.55 6.93 6.91
N GLY A 199 -6.38 6.84 6.30
CA GLY A 199 -5.34 7.86 6.40
C GLY A 199 -5.64 9.13 5.60
N HIS A 200 -6.43 9.05 4.53
CA HIS A 200 -6.60 10.14 3.59
C HIS A 200 -8.04 10.63 3.41
N ILE A 201 -9.05 9.79 3.72
CA ILE A 201 -10.45 10.19 3.53
C ILE A 201 -10.85 11.32 4.49
N VAL A 202 -11.46 12.37 3.94
CA VAL A 202 -11.89 13.57 4.68
C VAL A 202 -13.37 13.86 4.53
N GLY A 203 -14.05 13.20 3.57
CA GLY A 203 -15.49 13.41 3.32
C GLY A 203 -16.04 12.47 2.26
N ILE A 204 -17.33 12.63 1.97
CA ILE A 204 -18.03 12.00 0.84
C ILE A 204 -18.59 13.14 -0.02
N ALA A 205 -18.34 13.08 -1.33
CA ALA A 205 -18.77 14.12 -2.26
C ALA A 205 -20.30 14.26 -2.26
N ASN A 206 -20.77 15.50 -2.37
CA ASN A 206 -22.19 15.85 -2.46
C ASN A 206 -23.07 15.38 -1.26
N GLN A 207 -22.47 15.11 -0.09
CA GLN A 207 -23.19 14.73 1.13
C GLN A 207 -22.90 15.69 2.29
N ASN A 208 -23.95 16.19 2.95
CA ASN A 208 -23.85 17.15 4.05
C ASN A 208 -24.13 16.56 5.44
N SER A 209 -24.79 15.39 5.54
CA SER A 209 -25.16 14.76 6.82
C SER A 209 -24.75 13.30 6.86
N ASP A 210 -24.52 12.78 8.07
CA ASP A 210 -24.23 11.37 8.38
C ASP A 210 -22.98 10.73 7.69
N GLN A 211 -22.26 11.51 6.84
CA GLN A 211 -21.05 11.01 6.18
C GLN A 211 -19.98 10.51 7.18
N LYS A 212 -19.87 11.20 8.34
CA LYS A 212 -18.90 10.80 9.36
C LYS A 212 -19.19 9.42 9.90
N LYS A 213 -20.45 9.08 10.20
CA LYS A 213 -20.85 7.75 10.71
C LYS A 213 -20.52 6.65 9.68
N LEU A 214 -20.77 6.90 8.39
CA LEU A 214 -20.47 5.95 7.34
C LEU A 214 -18.95 5.77 7.15
N ILE A 215 -18.18 6.86 7.15
CA ILE A 215 -16.71 6.80 7.08
C ILE A 215 -16.15 6.05 8.28
N ASP A 216 -16.60 6.36 9.51
CA ASP A 216 -16.14 5.70 10.73
C ASP A 216 -16.49 4.20 10.70
N PHE A 217 -17.68 3.84 10.24
CA PHE A 217 -18.06 2.43 10.04
C PHE A 217 -17.15 1.74 9.03
N LEU A 218 -16.98 2.30 7.82
CA LEU A 218 -16.16 1.70 6.77
C LEU A 218 -14.71 1.57 7.21
N THR A 219 -14.13 2.60 7.81
CA THR A 219 -12.73 2.58 8.25
C THR A 219 -12.48 1.57 9.38
N SER A 220 -13.44 1.38 10.28
CA SER A 220 -13.39 0.35 11.31
C SER A 220 -13.58 -1.05 10.72
N HIS A 221 -14.57 -1.22 9.82
CA HIS A 221 -14.88 -2.51 9.22
C HIS A 221 -13.71 -3.06 8.39
N GLN A 222 -13.14 -2.23 7.49
CA GLN A 222 -12.11 -2.67 6.53
C GLN A 222 -10.74 -2.96 7.17
N THR A 223 -10.55 -2.64 8.44
CA THR A 223 -9.31 -2.90 9.19
C THR A 223 -9.45 -3.99 10.24
N LYS A 224 -10.51 -4.80 10.18
CA LYS A 224 -10.70 -5.95 11.08
C LYS A 224 -9.61 -7.00 10.88
N LYS A 225 -9.34 -7.76 11.95
CA LYS A 225 -8.33 -8.82 11.97
C LYS A 225 -8.60 -9.90 10.91
N ASP A 226 -9.86 -10.23 10.67
CA ASP A 226 -10.29 -11.25 9.70
C ASP A 226 -9.84 -10.98 8.26
N PHE A 227 -9.60 -9.71 7.93
CA PHE A 227 -9.14 -9.26 6.61
C PHE A 227 -7.66 -8.87 6.61
N SER A 228 -6.94 -9.13 7.71
CA SER A 228 -5.56 -8.65 7.89
C SER A 228 -4.54 -9.77 7.91
N PHE A 229 -3.33 -9.41 7.50
CA PHE A 229 -2.12 -10.22 7.61
C PHE A 229 -0.94 -9.35 8.01
N SER A 230 -0.11 -9.84 8.94
CA SER A 230 1.11 -9.17 9.42
C SER A 230 2.33 -9.77 8.74
N PHE A 231 2.88 -9.09 7.74
CA PHE A 231 4.07 -9.54 7.04
C PHE A 231 5.34 -9.17 7.82
N ALA A 232 6.05 -10.18 8.31
CA ALA A 232 7.36 -10.03 8.95
C ALA A 232 8.46 -9.99 7.89
N TRP A 233 9.21 -8.89 7.86
CA TRP A 233 10.26 -8.65 6.89
C TRP A 233 11.57 -9.33 7.27
N LYS A 234 12.24 -9.92 6.27
CA LYS A 234 13.67 -10.20 6.30
C LYS A 234 14.38 -9.37 5.23
N LYS A 235 15.67 -9.10 5.41
CA LYS A 235 16.47 -8.40 4.41
C LYS A 235 16.38 -9.13 3.06
N GLY A 236 16.14 -8.40 1.98
CA GLY A 236 15.96 -8.93 0.63
C GLY A 236 14.53 -9.31 0.28
N ASP A 237 13.58 -9.34 1.23
CA ASP A 237 12.18 -9.59 0.93
C ASP A 237 11.58 -8.45 0.10
N ILE A 238 10.63 -8.81 -0.78
CA ILE A 238 9.86 -7.86 -1.57
C ILE A 238 8.37 -8.15 -1.36
N ALA A 239 7.58 -7.10 -1.16
CA ALA A 239 6.13 -7.17 -1.27
C ALA A 239 5.65 -6.25 -2.40
N VAL A 240 4.65 -6.71 -3.14
CA VAL A 240 4.00 -5.94 -4.21
C VAL A 240 2.50 -5.97 -3.98
N TRP A 241 1.85 -4.81 -3.99
CA TRP A 241 0.40 -4.75 -3.75
C TRP A 241 -0.33 -3.79 -4.68
N SER A 242 -1.63 -4.08 -4.86
CA SER A 242 -2.58 -3.24 -5.59
C SER A 242 -3.14 -2.17 -4.67
N ASN A 243 -2.93 -0.90 -4.98
CA ASN A 243 -3.48 0.21 -4.21
C ASN A 243 -5.02 0.35 -4.33
N LYS A 244 -5.64 -0.31 -5.29
CA LYS A 244 -7.10 -0.30 -5.44
C LYS A 244 -7.82 -1.26 -4.49
N SER A 245 -7.13 -2.30 -4.01
CA SER A 245 -7.76 -3.38 -3.23
C SER A 245 -7.01 -3.76 -1.96
N MET A 246 -5.99 -2.98 -1.57
CA MET A 246 -5.19 -3.24 -0.38
C MET A 246 -4.97 -1.97 0.44
N LEU A 247 -5.32 -2.01 1.72
CA LEU A 247 -4.79 -1.07 2.70
C LEU A 247 -3.56 -1.67 3.36
N HIS A 248 -2.64 -0.81 3.78
CA HIS A 248 -1.48 -1.24 4.53
C HIS A 248 -1.11 -0.25 5.63
N ALA A 249 -0.35 -0.74 6.63
CA ALA A 249 0.17 0.06 7.72
C ALA A 249 1.50 -0.51 8.22
N ALA A 250 2.48 0.33 8.51
CA ALA A 250 3.65 -0.09 9.26
C ALA A 250 3.27 -0.28 10.74
N THR A 251 3.79 -1.32 11.38
CA THR A 251 3.69 -1.46 12.84
C THR A 251 4.68 -0.53 13.54
N ILE A 252 4.38 -0.16 14.79
CA ILE A 252 5.32 0.59 15.62
C ILE A 252 6.50 -0.30 15.96
N TYR A 253 7.71 0.23 15.83
CA TYR A 253 8.95 -0.49 16.15
C TYR A 253 10.04 0.48 16.61
N ASN A 254 11.04 -0.05 17.27
CA ASN A 254 12.27 0.64 17.59
C ASN A 254 13.44 -0.08 16.89
N GLY A 255 14.36 0.68 16.29
CA GLY A 255 15.52 0.16 15.58
C GLY A 255 15.65 0.72 14.16
N ASP A 256 16.77 0.39 13.52
CA ASP A 256 17.06 0.83 12.16
C ASP A 256 16.24 0.05 11.15
N ARG A 257 15.59 0.77 10.24
CA ARG A 257 14.82 0.18 9.13
C ARG A 257 15.04 1.01 7.87
N LYS A 258 15.38 0.33 6.78
CA LYS A 258 15.52 0.95 5.46
C LYS A 258 14.83 0.12 4.41
N MET A 259 13.93 0.75 3.68
CA MET A 259 13.16 0.14 2.59
C MET A 259 13.35 0.95 1.32
N PHE A 260 13.41 0.25 0.19
CA PHE A 260 13.28 0.86 -1.13
C PHE A 260 11.84 0.70 -1.60
N ARG A 261 11.27 1.80 -2.05
CA ARG A 261 9.90 1.85 -2.56
C ARG A 261 9.88 2.33 -4.00
N ILE A 262 9.12 1.63 -4.85
CA ILE A 262 8.73 2.08 -6.20
C ILE A 262 7.21 2.03 -6.26
N THR A 263 6.60 3.04 -6.88
CA THR A 263 5.19 3.02 -7.26
C THR A 263 5.07 3.10 -8.77
N VAL A 264 4.09 2.41 -9.36
CA VAL A 264 3.84 2.43 -10.80
C VAL A 264 2.38 2.72 -11.12
N GLN A 265 2.15 3.34 -12.30
CA GLN A 265 0.82 3.65 -12.85
C GLN A 265 0.19 2.43 -13.51
#